data_ba96d06ff88bc741c5f2baebd2fe43dd
#
_entry.id   ba96d06ff88bc741c5f2baebd2fe43dd
#
_cell.length_a   1.000
_cell.length_b   1.000
_cell.length_c   1.000
_cell.angle_alpha   90.00
_cell.angle_beta   90.00
_cell.angle_gamma   90.00
#
_symmetry.space_group_name_H-M   'P 1'
#
loop_
_entity.id
_entity.type
_entity.pdbx_description
1 polymer ?
#
loop_
_entity_poly.entity_id
_entity_poly.type
_entity_poly.pdbx_seq_one_letter_code
_entity_poly.pdbx_strand_id
1 'polypeptide(L)'
;HSEITVLRASGMSTPTLLGVLFQVAAVCAVLTFVIGEVVAPPAERAAQQLRLKERGRTVSQDLRSGLWVKDERMFINVQVVLPDHRLRGIRIYDFDEKAQLRSVIEAAEGEYLPPDGWRLKDIVQTRLYGERSEIRRLADMEWRSALNPDILSVLMVSPDRMSLPHLSSYIKHLSENNQKTQRYDIALWKKIVYPLAALVMVALALPFGYTHNRVSGVSLKIFAGVMIGVFFHMLNGLFSNLGAINSWSPALSALAPSLLFLVAAAGMIWWVERR
;
A
#
# COMPACT_ATOMS: atom_id res chain seq x y z
N HIS A 1 -40.86 -6.96 -1.27
CA HIS A 1 -40.95 -7.83 -2.44
C HIS A 1 -40.12 -9.10 -2.14
N SER A 2 -40.78 -10.27 -2.25
CA SER A 2 -40.23 -11.58 -1.85
C SER A 2 -39.67 -12.33 -3.09
N GLU A 3 -38.89 -11.63 -3.92
CA GLU A 3 -38.37 -12.17 -5.20
C GLU A 3 -37.53 -13.44 -5.00
N ILE A 4 -36.65 -13.44 -4.01
CA ILE A 4 -35.83 -14.63 -3.68
C ILE A 4 -36.71 -15.78 -3.20
N THR A 5 -37.80 -15.49 -2.44
CA THR A 5 -38.74 -16.52 -2.01
C THR A 5 -39.50 -17.12 -3.19
N VAL A 6 -39.88 -16.30 -4.18
CA VAL A 6 -40.53 -16.76 -5.43
C VAL A 6 -39.57 -17.62 -6.23
N LEU A 7 -38.33 -17.23 -6.40
CA LEU A 7 -37.29 -18.01 -7.10
C LEU A 7 -37.07 -19.39 -6.42
N ARG A 8 -37.05 -19.43 -5.09
CA ARG A 8 -37.00 -20.72 -4.38
C ARG A 8 -38.25 -21.57 -4.55
N ALA A 9 -39.41 -20.93 -4.53
CA ALA A 9 -40.69 -21.62 -4.75
C ALA A 9 -40.79 -22.19 -6.18
N SER A 10 -40.11 -21.59 -7.15
CA SER A 10 -39.97 -22.11 -8.52
C SER A 10 -38.92 -23.23 -8.68
N GLY A 11 -38.31 -23.70 -7.57
CA GLY A 11 -37.36 -24.81 -7.55
C GLY A 11 -35.90 -24.43 -7.71
N MET A 12 -35.53 -23.12 -7.62
CA MET A 12 -34.14 -22.69 -7.71
C MET A 12 -33.40 -23.04 -6.42
N SER A 13 -32.30 -23.81 -6.53
CA SER A 13 -31.46 -24.21 -5.41
C SER A 13 -30.53 -23.07 -4.94
N THR A 14 -30.12 -23.09 -3.67
CA THR A 14 -29.13 -22.11 -3.12
C THR A 14 -27.82 -22.08 -3.90
N PRO A 15 -27.22 -23.22 -4.32
CA PRO A 15 -26.01 -23.20 -5.15
C PRO A 15 -26.22 -22.51 -6.51
N THR A 16 -27.38 -22.66 -7.14
CA THR A 16 -27.70 -22.00 -8.40
C THR A 16 -27.80 -20.49 -8.22
N LEU A 17 -28.46 -20.03 -7.15
CA LEU A 17 -28.52 -18.62 -6.78
C LEU A 17 -27.11 -18.03 -6.51
N LEU A 18 -26.31 -18.74 -5.72
CA LEU A 18 -24.91 -18.35 -5.48
C LEU A 18 -24.11 -18.26 -6.77
N GLY A 19 -24.29 -19.22 -7.70
CA GLY A 19 -23.61 -19.21 -8.99
C GLY A 19 -23.90 -17.96 -9.81
N VAL A 20 -25.17 -17.54 -9.90
CA VAL A 20 -25.56 -16.31 -10.60
C VAL A 20 -24.97 -15.08 -9.91
N LEU A 21 -25.06 -15.02 -8.57
CA LEU A 21 -24.50 -13.91 -7.79
C LEU A 21 -22.96 -13.83 -7.92
N PHE A 22 -22.28 -14.96 -7.96
CA PHE A 22 -20.82 -15.01 -8.14
C PHE A 22 -20.40 -14.55 -9.54
N GLN A 23 -21.20 -14.77 -10.59
CA GLN A 23 -20.91 -14.20 -11.91
C GLN A 23 -20.91 -12.67 -11.85
N VAL A 24 -21.91 -12.07 -11.23
CA VAL A 24 -21.97 -10.61 -11.04
C VAL A 24 -20.81 -10.13 -10.17
N ALA A 25 -20.54 -10.82 -9.06
CA ALA A 25 -19.43 -10.50 -8.18
C ALA A 25 -18.06 -10.62 -8.88
N ALA A 26 -17.88 -11.60 -9.77
CA ALA A 26 -16.66 -11.75 -10.56
C ALA A 26 -16.46 -10.57 -11.53
N VAL A 27 -17.51 -10.11 -12.18
CA VAL A 27 -17.44 -8.90 -13.03
C VAL A 27 -17.05 -7.68 -12.18
N CYS A 28 -17.69 -7.48 -11.03
CA CYS A 28 -17.35 -6.40 -10.12
C CYS A 28 -15.91 -6.52 -9.60
N ALA A 29 -15.44 -7.73 -9.29
CA ALA A 29 -14.08 -7.98 -8.83
C ALA A 29 -13.05 -7.61 -9.91
N VAL A 30 -13.29 -8.00 -11.16
CA VAL A 30 -12.44 -7.64 -12.31
C VAL A 30 -12.43 -6.12 -12.53
N LEU A 31 -13.59 -5.47 -12.51
CA LEU A 31 -13.70 -4.02 -12.64
C LEU A 31 -12.93 -3.30 -11.52
N THR A 32 -13.12 -3.73 -10.28
CA THR A 32 -12.42 -3.16 -9.12
C THR A 32 -10.90 -3.34 -9.23
N PHE A 33 -10.45 -4.52 -9.69
CA PHE A 33 -9.05 -4.79 -9.92
C PHE A 33 -8.45 -3.89 -11.02
N VAL A 34 -9.13 -3.78 -12.17
CA VAL A 34 -8.68 -2.93 -13.28
C VAL A 34 -8.63 -1.46 -12.85
N ILE A 35 -9.67 -0.96 -12.19
CA ILE A 35 -9.69 0.43 -11.69
C ILE A 35 -8.56 0.64 -10.68
N GLY A 36 -8.38 -0.27 -9.73
CA GLY A 36 -7.36 -0.18 -8.68
C GLY A 36 -5.93 -0.28 -9.19
N GLU A 37 -5.69 -0.99 -10.31
CA GLU A 37 -4.33 -1.22 -10.83
C GLU A 37 -3.96 -0.31 -12.00
N VAL A 38 -4.95 0.03 -12.86
CA VAL A 38 -4.69 0.80 -14.08
C VAL A 38 -5.07 2.28 -13.91
N VAL A 39 -6.18 2.58 -13.24
CA VAL A 39 -6.71 3.95 -13.14
C VAL A 39 -6.23 4.66 -11.87
N ALA A 40 -6.28 3.98 -10.73
CA ALA A 40 -5.97 4.62 -9.44
C ALA A 40 -4.51 5.09 -9.32
N PRO A 41 -3.46 4.34 -9.72
CA PRO A 41 -2.08 4.79 -9.59
C PRO A 41 -1.74 6.05 -10.38
N PRO A 42 -2.09 6.19 -11.68
CA PRO A 42 -1.83 7.43 -12.41
C PRO A 42 -2.69 8.60 -11.90
N ALA A 43 -3.93 8.35 -11.50
CA ALA A 43 -4.79 9.38 -10.92
C ALA A 43 -4.23 9.90 -9.59
N GLU A 44 -3.70 9.03 -8.73
CA GLU A 44 -3.06 9.42 -7.47
C GLU A 44 -1.80 10.25 -7.72
N ARG A 45 -0.96 9.87 -8.69
CA ARG A 45 0.23 10.66 -9.08
C ARG A 45 -0.16 12.06 -9.56
N ALA A 46 -1.18 12.16 -10.43
CA ALA A 46 -1.69 13.44 -10.91
C ALA A 46 -2.27 14.28 -9.77
N ALA A 47 -3.04 13.68 -8.86
CA ALA A 47 -3.57 14.36 -7.69
C ALA A 47 -2.48 14.88 -6.75
N GLN A 48 -1.41 14.10 -6.54
CA GLN A 48 -0.26 14.54 -5.75
C GLN A 48 0.48 15.71 -6.40
N GLN A 49 0.72 15.66 -7.71
CA GLN A 49 1.33 16.78 -8.44
C GLN A 49 0.50 18.07 -8.34
N LEU A 50 -0.82 17.97 -8.44
CA LEU A 50 -1.72 19.11 -8.27
C LEU A 50 -1.65 19.65 -6.84
N ARG A 51 -1.69 18.80 -5.82
CA ARG A 51 -1.56 19.21 -4.41
C ARG A 51 -0.25 19.93 -4.13
N LEU A 52 0.84 19.49 -4.75
CA LEU A 52 2.15 20.12 -4.63
C LEU A 52 2.16 21.51 -5.29
N LYS A 53 1.55 21.66 -6.48
CA LYS A 53 1.42 22.96 -7.18
C LYS A 53 0.60 23.96 -6.38
N GLU A 54 -0.58 23.55 -5.91
CA GLU A 54 -1.55 24.42 -5.22
C GLU A 54 -1.06 24.90 -3.85
N ARG A 55 -0.38 24.00 -3.10
CA ARG A 55 0.01 24.33 -1.73
C ARG A 55 1.36 25.03 -1.62
N GLY A 56 2.15 25.11 -2.68
CA GLY A 56 3.52 25.61 -2.63
C GLY A 56 4.38 24.89 -1.58
N ARG A 57 3.86 23.78 -1.02
CA ARG A 57 4.51 22.97 0.00
C ARG A 57 5.23 21.80 -0.68
N THR A 58 6.45 21.64 -0.32
CA THR A 58 7.28 20.51 -0.73
C THR A 58 6.83 19.24 0.00
N VAL A 59 6.92 18.09 -0.67
CA VAL A 59 6.45 16.77 -0.17
C VAL A 59 7.01 16.44 1.21
N SER A 60 8.21 16.90 1.50
CA SER A 60 8.90 16.65 2.76
C SER A 60 8.35 17.43 3.96
N GLN A 61 7.46 18.41 3.77
CA GLN A 61 6.86 19.12 4.90
C GLN A 61 5.85 18.28 5.69
N ASP A 62 5.31 17.20 5.09
CA ASP A 62 4.51 16.21 5.83
C ASP A 62 5.40 15.25 6.64
N LEU A 63 6.68 15.14 6.30
CA LEU A 63 7.69 14.39 7.04
C LEU A 63 8.56 15.38 7.83
N ARG A 64 8.28 15.58 9.11
CA ARG A 64 9.02 16.53 9.99
C ARG A 64 10.54 16.37 9.96
N SER A 65 11.06 15.20 9.63
CA SER A 65 12.49 14.86 9.56
C SER A 65 13.05 14.72 8.13
N GLY A 66 12.26 14.98 7.08
CA GLY A 66 12.64 14.68 5.70
C GLY A 66 12.50 13.19 5.33
N LEU A 67 12.85 12.87 4.09
CA LEU A 67 12.84 11.51 3.56
C LEU A 67 14.15 10.81 3.90
N TRP A 68 14.08 9.65 4.54
CA TRP A 68 15.22 8.81 4.86
C TRP A 68 15.26 7.58 3.97
N VAL A 69 16.39 7.35 3.33
CA VAL A 69 16.64 6.18 2.49
C VAL A 69 17.94 5.54 2.91
N LYS A 70 17.98 4.21 2.95
CA LYS A 70 19.21 3.44 3.11
C LYS A 70 19.63 2.91 1.75
N ASP A 71 20.87 3.16 1.37
CA ASP A 71 21.51 2.65 0.18
C ASP A 71 22.83 2.00 0.58
N GLU A 72 22.91 0.68 0.54
CA GLU A 72 24.01 -0.13 1.07
C GLU A 72 24.42 0.25 2.52
N ARG A 73 25.54 0.96 2.66
CA ARG A 73 26.09 1.44 3.95
C ARG A 73 25.83 2.93 4.20
N MET A 74 25.17 3.59 3.25
CA MET A 74 24.84 5.00 3.33
C MET A 74 23.40 5.20 3.82
N PHE A 75 23.23 6.18 4.72
CA PHE A 75 21.91 6.70 5.07
C PHE A 75 21.76 8.08 4.47
N ILE A 76 20.75 8.22 3.63
CA ILE A 76 20.48 9.43 2.86
C ILE A 76 19.25 10.10 3.47
N ASN A 77 19.39 11.35 3.83
CA ASN A 77 18.27 12.20 4.24
C ASN A 77 18.06 13.28 3.18
N VAL A 78 16.86 13.40 2.67
CA VAL A 78 16.47 14.45 1.72
C VAL A 78 15.39 15.29 2.36
N GLN A 79 15.66 16.57 2.57
CA GLN A 79 14.67 17.47 3.20
C GLN A 79 13.51 17.77 2.27
N VAL A 80 13.79 17.98 0.98
CA VAL A 80 12.79 18.38 0.01
C VAL A 80 13.00 17.65 -1.30
N VAL A 81 11.94 17.01 -1.81
CA VAL A 81 11.89 16.50 -3.17
C VAL A 81 10.96 17.40 -3.97
N LEU A 82 11.48 18.00 -5.05
CA LEU A 82 10.75 18.88 -5.93
C LEU A 82 9.95 18.09 -6.99
N PRO A 83 8.88 18.67 -7.56
CA PRO A 83 8.08 18.00 -8.60
C PRO A 83 8.85 17.63 -9.88
N ASP A 84 9.95 18.31 -10.14
CA ASP A 84 10.87 18.06 -11.27
C ASP A 84 11.97 17.05 -10.93
N HIS A 85 11.78 16.26 -9.85
CA HIS A 85 12.70 15.26 -9.33
C HIS A 85 14.04 15.82 -8.83
N ARG A 86 14.20 17.14 -8.70
CA ARG A 86 15.36 17.72 -8.01
C ARG A 86 15.21 17.57 -6.50
N LEU A 87 16.35 17.41 -5.84
CA LEU A 87 16.44 17.25 -4.40
C LEU A 87 17.01 18.52 -3.77
N ARG A 88 16.56 18.87 -2.56
CA ARG A 88 17.13 19.95 -1.74
C ARG A 88 17.39 19.50 -0.32
N GLY A 89 18.49 20.03 0.25
CA GLY A 89 18.89 19.72 1.62
C GLY A 89 19.22 18.25 1.79
N ILE A 90 20.18 17.75 1.01
CA ILE A 90 20.60 16.35 1.02
C ILE A 90 21.69 16.16 2.07
N ARG A 91 21.55 15.12 2.90
CA ARG A 91 22.59 14.66 3.82
C ARG A 91 22.84 13.19 3.59
N ILE A 92 24.10 12.83 3.37
CA ILE A 92 24.55 11.45 3.17
C ILE A 92 25.49 11.10 4.30
N TYR A 93 25.13 10.08 5.07
CA TYR A 93 25.91 9.52 6.15
C TYR A 93 26.53 8.22 5.66
N ASP A 94 27.85 8.17 5.49
CA ASP A 94 28.58 7.00 5.02
C ASP A 94 29.23 6.28 6.21
N PHE A 95 28.93 4.98 6.35
CA PHE A 95 29.42 4.14 7.44
C PHE A 95 30.43 3.11 6.92
N ASP A 96 31.40 2.76 7.75
CA ASP A 96 32.35 1.68 7.48
C ASP A 96 31.76 0.28 7.79
N GLU A 97 32.59 -0.76 7.61
CA GLU A 97 32.19 -2.16 7.88
C GLU A 97 31.88 -2.43 9.36
N LYS A 98 32.39 -1.59 10.26
CA LYS A 98 32.18 -1.67 11.71
C LYS A 98 31.03 -0.78 12.19
N ALA A 99 30.20 -0.28 11.23
CA ALA A 99 29.12 0.67 11.50
C ALA A 99 29.58 1.97 12.18
N GLN A 100 30.83 2.41 11.95
CA GLN A 100 31.32 3.70 12.41
C GLN A 100 31.14 4.73 11.29
N LEU A 101 30.72 5.93 11.66
CA LEU A 101 30.51 7.03 10.73
C LEU A 101 31.85 7.49 10.15
N ARG A 102 32.03 7.33 8.85
CA ARG A 102 33.24 7.67 8.10
C ARG A 102 33.18 9.07 7.50
N SER A 103 32.05 9.44 6.92
CA SER A 103 31.87 10.76 6.36
C SER A 103 30.41 11.21 6.38
N VAL A 104 30.23 12.53 6.43
CA VAL A 104 28.96 13.21 6.23
C VAL A 104 29.10 14.14 5.04
N ILE A 105 28.18 14.03 4.08
CA ILE A 105 28.13 14.90 2.91
C ILE A 105 26.81 15.68 3.00
N GLU A 106 26.90 16.99 3.05
CA GLU A 106 25.75 17.89 2.99
C GLU A 106 25.76 18.60 1.64
N ALA A 107 24.66 18.55 0.90
CA ALA A 107 24.53 19.22 -0.39
C ALA A 107 23.25 20.07 -0.42
N ALA A 108 23.33 21.26 -0.97
CA ALA A 108 22.17 22.15 -1.08
C ALA A 108 21.16 21.65 -2.10
N GLU A 109 21.63 21.19 -3.26
CA GLU A 109 20.79 20.70 -4.35
C GLU A 109 21.37 19.42 -4.96
N GLY A 110 20.46 18.57 -5.50
CA GLY A 110 20.81 17.38 -6.28
C GLY A 110 19.94 17.29 -7.53
N GLU A 111 20.57 17.02 -8.66
CA GLU A 111 19.94 16.86 -9.97
C GLU A 111 20.23 15.44 -10.48
N TYR A 112 19.19 14.74 -10.94
CA TYR A 112 19.36 13.36 -11.42
C TYR A 112 20.10 13.32 -12.75
N LEU A 113 21.12 12.45 -12.82
CA LEU A 113 21.89 12.14 -14.01
C LEU A 113 21.66 10.68 -14.39
N PRO A 114 20.92 10.41 -15.47
CA PRO A 114 20.73 9.04 -15.93
C PRO A 114 22.08 8.37 -16.29
N PRO A 115 22.23 7.03 -16.10
CA PRO A 115 21.20 6.11 -15.63
C PRO A 115 21.09 6.01 -14.10
N ASP A 116 22.17 6.19 -13.30
CA ASP A 116 22.20 5.86 -11.88
C ASP A 116 23.03 6.86 -11.06
N GLY A 117 22.95 8.15 -11.37
CA GLY A 117 23.75 9.17 -10.72
C GLY A 117 22.98 10.41 -10.33
N TRP A 118 23.57 11.17 -9.42
CA TRP A 118 23.12 12.49 -8.99
C TRP A 118 24.27 13.48 -9.08
N ARG A 119 24.02 14.64 -9.63
CA ARG A 119 24.91 15.78 -9.51
C ARG A 119 24.52 16.58 -8.31
N LEU A 120 25.36 16.55 -7.28
CA LEU A 120 25.19 17.35 -6.07
C LEU A 120 25.86 18.70 -6.25
N LYS A 121 25.26 19.77 -5.71
CA LYS A 121 25.76 21.15 -5.77
C LYS A 121 25.90 21.73 -4.38
N ASP A 122 26.85 22.65 -4.20
CA ASP A 122 27.15 23.33 -2.92
C ASP A 122 27.37 22.34 -1.79
N ILE A 123 28.46 21.59 -1.87
CA ILE A 123 28.73 20.45 -1.02
C ILE A 123 29.69 20.82 0.11
N VAL A 124 29.33 20.39 1.30
CA VAL A 124 30.20 20.36 2.48
C VAL A 124 30.43 18.89 2.85
N GLN A 125 31.62 18.38 2.64
CA GLN A 125 32.02 17.03 3.02
C GLN A 125 32.84 17.07 4.31
N THR A 126 32.38 16.41 5.36
CA THR A 126 33.11 16.20 6.60
C THR A 126 33.57 14.75 6.65
N ARG A 127 34.88 14.51 6.64
CA ARG A 127 35.49 13.18 6.83
C ARG A 127 35.99 13.05 8.27
N LEU A 128 35.71 11.90 8.87
CA LEU A 128 36.07 11.59 10.25
C LEU A 128 37.23 10.60 10.26
N TYR A 129 38.30 10.94 10.97
CA TYR A 129 39.50 10.12 11.16
C TYR A 129 39.79 9.95 12.67
N GLY A 130 38.97 9.11 13.34
CA GLY A 130 39.02 8.96 14.77
C GLY A 130 38.71 10.28 15.50
N GLU A 131 39.72 10.88 16.15
CA GLU A 131 39.55 12.16 16.88
C GLU A 131 39.70 13.41 16.00
N ARG A 132 40.00 13.25 14.71
CA ARG A 132 40.21 14.37 13.77
C ARG A 132 39.10 14.37 12.71
N SER A 133 38.67 15.58 12.32
CA SER A 133 37.77 15.77 11.20
C SER A 133 38.39 16.71 10.16
N GLU A 134 38.14 16.41 8.91
CA GLU A 134 38.54 17.25 7.77
C GLU A 134 37.28 17.72 7.05
N ILE A 135 37.15 19.04 6.86
CA ILE A 135 36.03 19.64 6.14
C ILE A 135 36.51 20.09 4.77
N ARG A 136 35.87 19.61 3.72
CA ARG A 136 36.09 20.03 2.33
C ARG A 136 34.82 20.64 1.76
N ARG A 137 34.97 21.75 1.05
CA ARG A 137 33.87 22.37 0.30
C ARG A 137 34.10 22.15 -1.18
N LEU A 138 33.08 21.66 -1.89
CA LEU A 138 33.11 21.36 -3.31
C LEU A 138 31.92 22.06 -3.98
N ALA A 139 32.14 22.61 -5.17
CA ALA A 139 31.07 23.26 -5.92
C ALA A 139 30.07 22.22 -6.45
N ASP A 140 30.59 21.11 -7.00
CA ASP A 140 29.79 20.00 -7.51
C ASP A 140 30.50 18.66 -7.33
N MET A 141 29.71 17.57 -7.30
CA MET A 141 30.20 16.20 -7.21
C MET A 141 29.16 15.26 -7.84
N GLU A 142 29.64 14.30 -8.63
CA GLU A 142 28.81 13.19 -9.06
C GLU A 142 28.74 12.12 -7.95
N TRP A 143 27.52 11.75 -7.61
CA TRP A 143 27.25 10.72 -6.62
C TRP A 143 26.40 9.61 -7.25
N ARG A 144 26.92 8.39 -7.22
CA ARG A 144 26.19 7.20 -7.68
C ARG A 144 25.37 6.62 -6.54
N SER A 145 24.10 6.33 -6.82
CA SER A 145 23.17 5.75 -5.86
C SER A 145 22.09 4.97 -6.60
N ALA A 146 21.63 3.90 -5.98
CA ALA A 146 20.44 3.17 -6.42
C ALA A 146 19.15 4.00 -6.28
N LEU A 147 19.22 5.15 -5.59
CA LEU A 147 18.11 6.09 -5.47
C LEU A 147 17.86 6.77 -6.82
N ASN A 148 16.78 6.40 -7.50
CA ASN A 148 16.35 7.00 -8.75
C ASN A 148 15.00 7.71 -8.57
N PRO A 149 14.55 8.54 -9.55
CA PRO A 149 13.25 9.23 -9.48
C PRO A 149 12.06 8.30 -9.31
N ASP A 150 12.11 7.07 -9.84
CA ASP A 150 11.04 6.10 -9.69
C ASP A 150 10.93 5.63 -8.24
N ILE A 151 12.05 5.31 -7.60
CA ILE A 151 12.09 4.97 -6.16
C ILE A 151 11.61 6.14 -5.31
N LEU A 152 12.03 7.36 -5.61
CA LEU A 152 11.55 8.56 -4.92
C LEU A 152 10.03 8.71 -5.03
N SER A 153 9.49 8.51 -6.23
CA SER A 153 8.04 8.59 -6.46
C SER A 153 7.27 7.54 -5.64
N VAL A 154 7.85 6.36 -5.47
CA VAL A 154 7.30 5.25 -4.70
C VAL A 154 7.33 5.53 -3.20
N LEU A 155 8.41 6.12 -2.68
CA LEU A 155 8.55 6.49 -1.27
C LEU A 155 7.51 7.53 -0.79
N MET A 156 6.97 8.30 -1.73
CA MET A 156 5.94 9.31 -1.45
C MET A 156 4.52 8.76 -1.42
N VAL A 157 4.31 7.55 -1.90
CA VAL A 157 2.98 6.91 -1.99
C VAL A 157 2.88 5.81 -0.94
N SER A 158 1.74 5.73 -0.25
CA SER A 158 1.48 4.62 0.67
C SER A 158 1.47 3.28 -0.11
N PRO A 159 1.96 2.16 0.48
CA PRO A 159 2.01 0.85 -0.19
C PRO A 159 0.68 0.41 -0.78
N ASP A 160 -0.43 0.73 -0.10
CA ASP A 160 -1.78 0.37 -0.55
C ASP A 160 -2.20 1.05 -1.86
N ARG A 161 -1.56 2.17 -2.23
CA ARG A 161 -1.86 2.97 -3.43
C ARG A 161 -0.89 2.76 -4.59
N MET A 162 0.17 1.97 -4.39
CA MET A 162 1.13 1.61 -5.44
C MET A 162 0.52 0.58 -6.39
N SER A 163 0.92 0.59 -7.66
CA SER A 163 0.59 -0.52 -8.58
C SER A 163 1.39 -1.78 -8.23
N LEU A 164 0.90 -2.96 -8.60
CA LEU A 164 1.58 -4.23 -8.37
C LEU A 164 3.03 -4.25 -8.91
N PRO A 165 3.32 -3.79 -10.15
CA PRO A 165 4.69 -3.76 -10.65
C PRO A 165 5.60 -2.86 -9.83
N HIS A 166 5.14 -1.67 -9.45
CA HIS A 166 5.94 -0.75 -8.62
C HIS A 166 6.18 -1.31 -7.23
N LEU A 167 5.15 -1.92 -6.62
CA LEU A 167 5.26 -2.52 -5.30
C LEU A 167 6.26 -3.70 -5.30
N SER A 168 6.22 -4.56 -6.33
CA SER A 168 7.16 -5.68 -6.47
C SER A 168 8.61 -5.20 -6.69
N SER A 169 8.82 -4.19 -7.54
CA SER A 169 10.15 -3.60 -7.75
C SER A 169 10.69 -2.97 -6.47
N TYR A 170 9.82 -2.32 -5.70
CA TYR A 170 10.23 -1.71 -4.43
C TYR A 170 10.55 -2.75 -3.35
N ILE A 171 9.77 -3.82 -3.24
CA ILE A 171 10.07 -4.95 -2.35
C ILE A 171 11.44 -5.54 -2.68
N LYS A 172 11.74 -5.73 -3.97
CA LYS A 172 13.04 -6.23 -4.42
C LYS A 172 14.17 -5.29 -3.99
N HIS A 173 14.03 -3.99 -4.22
CA HIS A 173 15.02 -2.98 -3.80
C HIS A 173 15.26 -3.01 -2.28
N LEU A 174 14.19 -3.06 -1.47
CA LEU A 174 14.30 -3.15 -0.02
C LEU A 174 15.03 -4.43 0.42
N SER A 175 14.70 -5.57 -0.20
CA SER A 175 15.32 -6.86 0.09
C SER A 175 16.82 -6.86 -0.23
N GLU A 176 17.23 -6.32 -1.38
CA GLU A 176 18.62 -6.16 -1.78
C GLU A 176 19.43 -5.30 -0.80
N ASN A 177 18.78 -4.31 -0.19
CA ASN A 177 19.37 -3.43 0.83
C ASN A 177 19.19 -3.93 2.28
N ASN A 178 18.83 -5.20 2.48
CA ASN A 178 18.59 -5.80 3.82
C ASN A 178 17.61 -4.98 4.69
N GLN A 179 16.61 -4.36 4.07
CA GLN A 179 15.56 -3.63 4.77
C GLN A 179 14.32 -4.51 4.97
N LYS A 180 13.50 -4.15 5.96
CA LYS A 180 12.25 -4.89 6.25
C LYS A 180 11.23 -4.69 5.16
N THR A 181 10.81 -5.75 4.49
CA THR A 181 9.80 -5.75 3.40
C THR A 181 8.39 -6.04 3.89
N GLN A 182 8.23 -6.54 5.12
CA GLN A 182 7.02 -7.11 5.69
C GLN A 182 5.73 -6.31 5.38
N ARG A 183 5.75 -5.00 5.57
CA ARG A 183 4.60 -4.12 5.33
C ARG A 183 4.20 -4.08 3.85
N TYR A 184 5.19 -4.09 2.97
CA TYR A 184 4.99 -4.04 1.52
C TYR A 184 4.54 -5.39 0.96
N ASP A 185 5.07 -6.48 1.50
CA ASP A 185 4.64 -7.85 1.18
C ASP A 185 3.16 -8.05 1.56
N ILE A 186 2.74 -7.59 2.74
CA ILE A 186 1.33 -7.63 3.15
C ILE A 186 0.45 -6.82 2.18
N ALA A 187 0.90 -5.61 1.79
CA ALA A 187 0.16 -4.78 0.84
C ALA A 187 0.03 -5.46 -0.54
N LEU A 188 1.07 -6.14 -1.01
CA LEU A 188 1.06 -6.91 -2.25
C LEU A 188 0.04 -8.06 -2.17
N TRP A 189 0.08 -8.86 -1.12
CA TRP A 189 -0.89 -9.94 -0.91
C TRP A 189 -2.32 -9.43 -0.78
N LYS A 190 -2.53 -8.31 -0.08
CA LYS A 190 -3.85 -7.67 0.00
C LYS A 190 -4.40 -7.32 -1.37
N LYS A 191 -3.59 -6.75 -2.26
CA LYS A 191 -4.02 -6.40 -3.62
C LYS A 191 -4.43 -7.62 -4.45
N ILE A 192 -3.71 -8.73 -4.31
CA ILE A 192 -4.04 -9.99 -5.00
C ILE A 192 -5.33 -10.60 -4.45
N VAL A 193 -5.52 -10.53 -3.12
CA VAL A 193 -6.67 -11.13 -2.44
C VAL A 193 -7.92 -10.25 -2.50
N TYR A 194 -7.77 -8.94 -2.64
CA TYR A 194 -8.88 -7.99 -2.59
C TYR A 194 -10.04 -8.30 -3.55
N PRO A 195 -9.82 -8.74 -4.80
CA PRO A 195 -10.92 -9.13 -5.69
C PRO A 195 -11.77 -10.29 -5.14
N LEU A 196 -11.17 -11.21 -4.36
CA LEU A 196 -11.88 -12.31 -3.74
C LEU A 196 -12.82 -11.84 -2.63
N ALA A 197 -12.54 -10.70 -2.01
CA ALA A 197 -13.41 -10.11 -1.00
C ALA A 197 -14.82 -9.82 -1.54
N ALA A 198 -14.95 -9.45 -2.81
CA ALA A 198 -16.25 -9.24 -3.46
C ALA A 198 -17.10 -10.54 -3.45
N LEU A 199 -16.48 -11.68 -3.74
CA LEU A 199 -17.15 -12.98 -3.71
C LEU A 199 -17.60 -13.36 -2.28
N VAL A 200 -16.73 -13.13 -1.30
CA VAL A 200 -17.03 -13.38 0.11
C VAL A 200 -18.19 -12.51 0.59
N MET A 201 -18.20 -11.22 0.22
CA MET A 201 -19.28 -10.29 0.59
C MET A 201 -20.61 -10.68 -0.04
N VAL A 202 -20.60 -11.15 -1.27
CA VAL A 202 -21.82 -11.63 -1.95
C VAL A 202 -22.33 -12.91 -1.28
N ALA A 203 -21.46 -13.86 -0.93
CA ALA A 203 -21.85 -15.06 -0.19
C ALA A 203 -22.48 -14.68 1.16
N LEU A 204 -21.93 -13.70 1.85
CA LEU A 204 -22.46 -13.21 3.13
C LEU A 204 -23.80 -12.48 2.97
N ALA A 205 -24.04 -11.81 1.85
CA ALA A 205 -25.29 -11.08 1.60
C ALA A 205 -26.49 -11.99 1.37
N LEU A 206 -26.27 -13.19 0.84
CA LEU A 206 -27.36 -14.12 0.47
C LEU A 206 -28.30 -14.47 1.65
N PRO A 207 -27.80 -14.84 2.87
CA PRO A 207 -28.67 -15.14 4.03
C PRO A 207 -29.60 -13.99 4.40
N PHE A 208 -29.17 -12.73 4.23
CA PHE A 208 -30.04 -11.57 4.49
C PHE A 208 -31.18 -11.45 3.50
N GLY A 209 -31.00 -11.95 2.28
CA GLY A 209 -32.06 -12.02 1.28
C GLY A 209 -33.17 -13.02 1.62
N TYR A 210 -32.85 -14.07 2.40
CA TYR A 210 -33.83 -15.08 2.83
C TYR A 210 -34.70 -14.64 4.00
N THR A 211 -34.30 -13.63 4.76
CA THR A 211 -35.10 -13.17 5.90
C THR A 211 -36.36 -12.43 5.44
N HIS A 212 -37.56 -12.84 5.96
CA HIS A 212 -38.84 -12.24 5.61
C HIS A 212 -38.92 -10.76 6.04
N ASN A 213 -39.49 -9.92 5.17
CA ASN A 213 -39.66 -8.48 5.43
C ASN A 213 -40.60 -8.12 6.56
N ARG A 214 -41.39 -9.10 7.08
CA ARG A 214 -42.31 -8.89 8.19
C ARG A 214 -41.62 -8.72 9.55
N VAL A 215 -40.38 -9.22 9.68
CA VAL A 215 -39.65 -9.23 10.96
C VAL A 215 -38.61 -8.09 11.05
N SER A 216 -38.07 -7.64 9.91
CA SER A 216 -37.11 -6.54 9.90
C SER A 216 -37.32 -5.66 8.67
N GLY A 217 -37.44 -4.34 8.87
CA GLY A 217 -37.56 -3.38 7.76
C GLY A 217 -36.36 -3.42 6.83
N VAL A 218 -36.56 -3.06 5.56
CA VAL A 218 -35.50 -2.98 4.54
C VAL A 218 -34.33 -2.13 5.02
N SER A 219 -34.61 -1.04 5.73
CA SER A 219 -33.59 -0.15 6.29
C SER A 219 -32.63 -0.84 7.25
N LEU A 220 -33.12 -1.76 8.09
CA LEU A 220 -32.27 -2.51 9.02
C LEU A 220 -31.34 -3.47 8.30
N LYS A 221 -31.79 -4.12 7.20
CA LYS A 221 -30.96 -5.01 6.37
C LYS A 221 -29.85 -4.23 5.67
N ILE A 222 -30.19 -3.07 5.12
CA ILE A 222 -29.19 -2.16 4.50
C ILE A 222 -28.17 -1.71 5.54
N PHE A 223 -28.64 -1.27 6.71
CA PHE A 223 -27.75 -0.86 7.79
C PHE A 223 -26.82 -1.99 8.24
N ALA A 224 -27.36 -3.19 8.46
CA ALA A 224 -26.55 -4.36 8.80
C ALA A 224 -25.50 -4.68 7.74
N GLY A 225 -25.87 -4.63 6.44
CA GLY A 225 -24.94 -4.84 5.33
C GLY A 225 -23.80 -3.82 5.31
N VAL A 226 -24.11 -2.53 5.50
CA VAL A 226 -23.13 -1.46 5.60
C VAL A 226 -22.18 -1.69 6.79
N MET A 227 -22.73 -2.01 7.97
CA MET A 227 -21.94 -2.28 9.17
C MET A 227 -21.00 -3.48 9.00
N ILE A 228 -21.44 -4.55 8.35
CA ILE A 228 -20.62 -5.71 8.02
C ILE A 228 -19.47 -5.30 7.08
N GLY A 229 -19.74 -4.48 6.07
CA GLY A 229 -18.73 -3.97 5.16
C GLY A 229 -17.66 -3.11 5.89
N VAL A 230 -18.11 -2.21 6.77
CA VAL A 230 -17.20 -1.40 7.59
C VAL A 230 -16.37 -2.30 8.51
N PHE A 231 -16.98 -3.28 9.16
CA PHE A 231 -16.30 -4.20 10.06
C PHE A 231 -15.26 -5.06 9.32
N PHE A 232 -15.59 -5.54 8.11
CA PHE A 232 -14.63 -6.21 7.24
C PHE A 232 -13.41 -5.33 6.93
N HIS A 233 -13.66 -4.07 6.58
CA HIS A 233 -12.57 -3.12 6.28
C HIS A 233 -11.69 -2.86 7.52
N MET A 234 -12.30 -2.69 8.69
CA MET A 234 -11.57 -2.54 9.97
C MET A 234 -10.72 -3.77 10.27
N LEU A 235 -11.26 -4.98 10.10
CA LEU A 235 -10.50 -6.22 10.31
C LEU A 235 -9.34 -6.35 9.34
N ASN A 236 -9.51 -6.00 8.08
CA ASN A 236 -8.40 -5.97 7.11
C ASN A 236 -7.26 -5.03 7.56
N GLY A 237 -7.60 -3.86 8.07
CA GLY A 237 -6.62 -2.93 8.65
C GLY A 237 -5.94 -3.51 9.89
N LEU A 238 -6.72 -4.09 10.80
CA LEU A 238 -6.22 -4.69 12.04
C LEU A 238 -5.23 -5.84 11.75
N PHE A 239 -5.62 -6.81 10.92
CA PHE A 239 -4.75 -7.95 10.57
C PHE A 239 -3.50 -7.52 9.81
N SER A 240 -3.60 -6.50 8.94
CA SER A 240 -2.43 -5.93 8.26
C SER A 240 -1.44 -5.31 9.26
N ASN A 241 -1.92 -4.53 10.22
CA ASN A 241 -1.08 -3.89 11.22
C ASN A 241 -0.48 -4.90 12.20
N LEU A 242 -1.29 -5.85 12.71
CA LEU A 242 -0.80 -6.92 13.58
C LEU A 242 0.22 -7.80 12.86
N GLY A 243 -0.03 -8.14 11.59
CA GLY A 243 0.90 -8.90 10.77
C GLY A 243 2.22 -8.19 10.55
N ALA A 244 2.20 -6.87 10.34
CA ALA A 244 3.41 -6.06 10.20
C ALA A 244 4.21 -5.94 11.50
N ILE A 245 3.54 -5.83 12.67
CA ILE A 245 4.18 -5.72 13.98
C ILE A 245 4.75 -7.07 14.43
N ASN A 246 3.97 -8.14 14.30
CA ASN A 246 4.33 -9.47 14.79
C ASN A 246 5.07 -10.34 13.76
N SER A 247 5.42 -9.79 12.60
CA SER A 247 6.11 -10.50 11.52
C SER A 247 5.40 -11.80 11.09
N TRP A 248 4.05 -11.78 11.04
CA TRP A 248 3.27 -12.92 10.54
C TRP A 248 3.50 -13.13 9.05
N SER A 249 3.20 -14.33 8.55
CA SER A 249 3.21 -14.55 7.11
C SER A 249 2.36 -13.51 6.39
N PRO A 250 2.90 -12.79 5.38
CA PRO A 250 2.16 -11.76 4.64
C PRO A 250 0.87 -12.27 4.03
N ALA A 251 0.89 -13.51 3.50
CA ALA A 251 -0.29 -14.16 2.94
C ALA A 251 -1.38 -14.40 4.00
N LEU A 252 -1.01 -14.88 5.21
CA LEU A 252 -1.96 -15.07 6.30
C LEU A 252 -2.56 -13.75 6.75
N SER A 253 -1.75 -12.71 6.89
CA SER A 253 -2.23 -11.38 7.29
C SER A 253 -3.24 -10.79 6.31
N ALA A 254 -3.11 -11.09 5.01
CA ALA A 254 -4.02 -10.62 3.97
C ALA A 254 -5.27 -11.51 3.83
N LEU A 255 -5.13 -12.84 3.98
CA LEU A 255 -6.22 -13.80 3.77
C LEU A 255 -7.12 -13.97 5.00
N ALA A 256 -6.58 -13.83 6.21
CA ALA A 256 -7.29 -14.14 7.46
C ALA A 256 -8.66 -13.46 7.58
N PRO A 257 -8.84 -12.14 7.30
CA PRO A 257 -10.15 -11.52 7.35
C PRO A 257 -11.14 -12.14 6.36
N SER A 258 -10.70 -12.37 5.11
CA SER A 258 -11.55 -12.97 4.08
C SER A 258 -11.97 -14.39 4.41
N LEU A 259 -11.08 -15.20 4.97
CA LEU A 259 -11.38 -16.56 5.44
C LEU A 259 -12.37 -16.56 6.59
N LEU A 260 -12.20 -15.66 7.56
CA LEU A 260 -13.11 -15.52 8.70
C LEU A 260 -14.54 -15.21 8.23
N PHE A 261 -14.67 -14.27 7.29
CA PHE A 261 -15.97 -13.90 6.72
C PHE A 261 -16.56 -15.01 5.83
N LEU A 262 -15.71 -15.76 5.12
CA LEU A 262 -16.15 -16.91 4.33
C LEU A 262 -16.74 -18.01 5.24
N VAL A 263 -16.08 -18.30 6.36
CA VAL A 263 -16.59 -19.26 7.35
C VAL A 263 -17.89 -18.76 7.95
N ALA A 264 -18.00 -17.47 8.27
CA ALA A 264 -19.24 -16.86 8.75
C ALA A 264 -20.37 -16.96 7.71
N ALA A 265 -20.08 -16.69 6.44
CA ALA A 265 -21.05 -16.83 5.35
C ALA A 265 -21.55 -18.28 5.20
N ALA A 266 -20.62 -19.23 5.18
CA ALA A 266 -20.94 -20.67 5.11
C ALA A 266 -21.81 -21.12 6.30
N GLY A 267 -21.44 -20.69 7.51
CA GLY A 267 -22.23 -20.98 8.71
C GLY A 267 -23.63 -20.40 8.68
N MET A 268 -23.79 -19.16 8.19
CA MET A 268 -25.10 -18.52 8.05
C MET A 268 -25.96 -19.20 6.97
N ILE A 269 -25.38 -19.54 5.82
CA ILE A 269 -26.08 -20.27 4.74
C ILE A 269 -26.57 -21.63 5.29
N TRP A 270 -25.69 -22.39 5.92
CA TRP A 270 -26.03 -23.68 6.51
C TRP A 270 -27.14 -23.58 7.57
N TRP A 271 -27.11 -22.54 8.41
CA TRP A 271 -28.16 -22.32 9.42
C TRP A 271 -29.51 -21.97 8.81
N VAL A 272 -29.51 -21.16 7.74
CA VAL A 272 -30.74 -20.79 7.00
C VAL A 272 -31.33 -21.94 6.21
N GLU A 273 -30.48 -22.83 5.64
CA GLU A 273 -30.96 -24.01 4.93
C GLU A 273 -31.59 -25.09 5.81
N ARG A 274 -31.14 -25.15 7.08
CA ARG A 274 -31.72 -26.12 8.06
C ARG A 274 -33.04 -25.66 8.68
N ARG A 275 -33.42 -24.40 8.49
CA ARG A 275 -34.70 -23.86 8.93
C ARG A 275 -35.73 -23.87 7.83
#